data_a76c70a39a6b1fbe81421b5680f51a85
#
_entry.id   a76c70a39a6b1fbe81421b5680f51a85
#
_cell.length_a   1.000
_cell.length_b   1.000
_cell.length_c   1.000
_cell.angle_alpha   90.00
_cell.angle_beta   90.00
_cell.angle_gamma   90.00
#
_symmetry.space_group_name_H-M   'P 1'
#
loop_
_entity.id
_entity.type
_entity.pdbx_description
1 polymer ?
#
loop_
_entity_poly.entity_id
_entity_poly.type
_entity_poly.pdbx_seq_one_letter_code
_entity_poly.pdbx_strand_id
1 'polypeptide(L)'
;MTQEEFLEEWNNDSDKLLVHTSGSTGSPKPLWVEKQRMLASARVTCDFLGLKSGDTALLCMSLDYIAGKMMVVRSIERGLRLISVPPSGHPLATLVGRVAAPVFAAMVPMQVYNSLQVPEERKMLREIRHLIIGCLLYTSPSPRDQRGS
;
A
#
# COMPACT_ATOMS: atom_id res chain seq x y z
N MET A 1 -9.81 9.37 7.74
CA MET A 1 -10.47 9.50 6.41
C MET A 1 -10.90 8.12 5.95
N THR A 2 -12.11 8.02 5.46
CA THR A 2 -12.60 6.77 4.88
C THR A 2 -12.24 6.71 3.40
N GLN A 3 -12.37 5.52 2.83
CA GLN A 3 -12.12 5.34 1.40
C GLN A 3 -13.11 6.13 0.57
N GLU A 4 -14.36 6.22 1.02
CA GLU A 4 -15.39 7.01 0.33
C GLU A 4 -15.04 8.50 0.36
N GLU A 5 -14.60 9.01 1.50
CA GLU A 5 -14.16 10.41 1.61
C GLU A 5 -13.00 10.70 0.68
N PHE A 6 -12.06 9.77 0.60
CA PHE A 6 -10.93 9.93 -0.31
C PHE A 6 -11.41 9.99 -1.76
N LEU A 7 -12.32 9.10 -2.14
CA LEU A 7 -12.82 9.07 -3.51
C LEU A 7 -13.58 10.34 -3.88
N GLU A 8 -14.29 10.93 -2.91
CA GLU A 8 -14.94 12.22 -3.15
C GLU A 8 -13.93 13.31 -3.45
N GLU A 9 -12.84 13.35 -2.69
CA GLU A 9 -11.77 14.31 -2.93
C GLU A 9 -11.07 14.05 -4.25
N TRP A 10 -10.87 12.76 -4.58
CA TRP A 10 -10.21 12.39 -5.83
C TRP A 10 -11.03 12.79 -7.03
N ASN A 11 -12.34 12.70 -6.93
CA ASN A 11 -13.24 12.96 -8.05
C ASN A 11 -13.80 14.39 -8.07
N ASN A 12 -13.37 15.26 -7.16
CA ASN A 12 -13.82 16.63 -7.16
C ASN A 12 -13.17 17.42 -8.31
N ASP A 13 -13.55 18.69 -8.47
CA ASP A 13 -13.09 19.50 -9.59
C ASP A 13 -11.66 19.99 -9.45
N SER A 14 -11.03 19.83 -8.27
CA SER A 14 -9.67 20.27 -8.07
C SER A 14 -8.69 19.32 -8.75
N ASP A 15 -7.62 19.86 -9.32
CA ASP A 15 -6.56 19.05 -9.91
C ASP A 15 -5.50 18.68 -8.87
N LYS A 16 -5.64 19.13 -7.63
CA LYS A 16 -4.70 18.85 -6.55
C LYS A 16 -5.40 18.20 -5.37
N LEU A 17 -4.62 17.46 -4.60
CA LEU A 17 -5.09 16.77 -3.42
C LEU A 17 -4.20 17.14 -2.26
N LEU A 18 -4.80 17.42 -1.11
CA LEU A 18 -4.03 17.66 0.10
C LEU A 18 -3.63 16.33 0.70
N VAL A 19 -2.34 16.13 0.89
CA VAL A 19 -1.82 14.92 1.50
C VAL A 19 -0.97 15.28 2.70
N HIS A 20 -0.73 14.31 3.56
CA HIS A 20 0.14 14.48 4.71
C HIS A 20 1.20 13.40 4.69
N THR A 21 2.44 13.79 4.95
CA THR A 21 3.52 12.82 5.13
C THR A 21 3.61 12.49 6.60
N SER A 22 4.03 11.27 6.92
CA SER A 22 4.16 10.86 8.31
C SER A 22 5.28 11.58 9.04
N GLY A 23 6.29 12.07 8.33
CA GLY A 23 7.38 12.84 8.90
C GLY A 23 8.17 12.10 9.96
N SER A 24 9.49 12.10 9.82
CA SER A 24 10.36 11.48 10.82
C SER A 24 10.50 12.33 12.07
N THR A 25 10.04 13.59 12.03
CA THR A 25 10.16 14.52 13.14
C THR A 25 8.90 14.65 13.98
N GLY A 26 7.93 13.80 13.75
CA GLY A 26 6.76 13.73 14.59
C GLY A 26 5.50 14.35 14.02
N SER A 27 5.53 15.57 13.55
CA SER A 27 4.33 16.22 13.03
C SER A 27 4.13 15.94 11.55
N PRO A 28 2.94 15.47 11.14
CA PRO A 28 2.64 15.31 9.72
C PRO A 28 2.71 16.66 9.01
N LYS A 29 3.31 16.68 7.84
CA LYS A 29 3.41 17.90 7.05
C LYS A 29 2.38 17.88 5.94
N PRO A 30 1.56 18.95 5.81
CA PRO A 30 0.62 19.06 4.71
C PRO A 30 1.36 19.40 3.41
N LEU A 31 0.86 18.84 2.33
CA LEU A 31 1.44 19.04 1.01
C LEU A 31 0.35 18.92 -0.03
N TRP A 32 0.27 19.88 -0.96
CA TRP A 32 -0.64 19.80 -2.09
C TRP A 32 0.08 19.10 -3.23
N VAL A 33 -0.50 18.03 -3.73
CA VAL A 33 0.07 17.24 -4.82
C VAL A 33 -0.92 17.19 -5.97
N GLU A 34 -0.41 17.34 -7.18
CA GLU A 34 -1.23 17.23 -8.38
C GLU A 34 -1.70 15.79 -8.56
N LYS A 35 -3.00 15.62 -8.81
CA LYS A 35 -3.57 14.29 -9.04
C LYS A 35 -2.91 13.58 -10.21
N GLN A 36 -2.55 14.34 -11.25
CA GLN A 36 -1.85 13.79 -12.42
C GLN A 36 -0.50 13.18 -12.03
N ARG A 37 0.20 13.82 -11.11
CA ARG A 37 1.49 13.29 -10.64
C ARG A 37 1.30 12.03 -9.82
N MET A 38 0.23 11.97 -9.03
CA MET A 38 -0.07 10.78 -8.27
C MET A 38 -0.40 9.60 -9.20
N LEU A 39 -1.18 9.86 -10.25
CA LEU A 39 -1.47 8.85 -11.25
C LEU A 39 -0.21 8.40 -11.99
N ALA A 40 0.65 9.34 -12.35
CA ALA A 40 1.90 9.01 -13.04
C ALA A 40 2.79 8.14 -12.15
N SER A 41 2.88 8.48 -10.86
CA SER A 41 3.64 7.69 -9.91
C SER A 41 3.03 6.29 -9.75
N ALA A 42 1.72 6.20 -9.68
CA ALA A 42 1.02 4.93 -9.59
C ALA A 42 1.29 4.07 -10.82
N ARG A 43 1.29 4.67 -12.00
CA ARG A 43 1.57 3.96 -13.25
C ARG A 43 2.98 3.39 -13.25
N VAL A 44 3.95 4.20 -12.85
CA VAL A 44 5.34 3.76 -12.77
C VAL A 44 5.47 2.56 -11.84
N THR A 45 4.87 2.63 -10.67
CA THR A 45 4.93 1.53 -9.70
C THR A 45 4.26 0.27 -10.27
N CYS A 46 3.06 0.41 -10.81
CA CYS A 46 2.32 -0.74 -11.34
C CYS A 46 3.02 -1.37 -12.52
N ASP A 47 3.61 -0.55 -13.41
CA ASP A 47 4.38 -1.05 -14.54
C ASP A 47 5.63 -1.78 -14.07
N PHE A 48 6.34 -1.18 -13.12
CA PHE A 48 7.57 -1.77 -12.58
C PHE A 48 7.30 -3.14 -11.97
N LEU A 49 6.20 -3.26 -11.25
CA LEU A 49 5.84 -4.51 -10.58
C LEU A 49 5.10 -5.49 -11.49
N GLY A 50 4.76 -5.08 -12.69
CA GLY A 50 4.03 -5.93 -13.62
C GLY A 50 2.62 -6.25 -13.15
N LEU A 51 1.99 -5.34 -12.41
CA LEU A 51 0.63 -5.55 -11.92
C LEU A 51 -0.37 -5.47 -13.06
N LYS A 52 -1.40 -6.29 -12.96
CA LYS A 52 -2.45 -6.39 -13.96
C LYS A 52 -3.79 -6.08 -13.35
N SER A 53 -4.71 -5.63 -14.20
CA SER A 53 -6.09 -5.43 -13.79
C SER A 53 -6.64 -6.72 -13.15
N GLY A 54 -7.26 -6.56 -12.00
CA GLY A 54 -7.78 -7.71 -11.24
C GLY A 54 -6.83 -8.27 -10.19
N ASP A 55 -5.56 -7.88 -10.21
CA ASP A 55 -4.63 -8.30 -9.15
C ASP A 55 -5.08 -7.70 -7.82
N THR A 56 -4.89 -8.45 -6.74
CA THR A 56 -5.30 -8.00 -5.42
C THR A 56 -4.24 -7.13 -4.78
N ALA A 57 -4.67 -6.11 -4.05
CA ALA A 57 -3.80 -5.22 -3.32
C ALA A 57 -4.36 -4.99 -1.92
N LEU A 58 -3.49 -4.93 -0.93
CA LEU A 58 -3.90 -4.77 0.46
C LEU A 58 -3.69 -3.32 0.90
N LEU A 59 -4.76 -2.71 1.41
CA LEU A 59 -4.71 -1.42 2.07
C LEU A 59 -4.84 -1.66 3.56
N CYS A 60 -3.77 -1.45 4.29
CA CYS A 60 -3.75 -1.62 5.75
C CYS A 60 -3.08 -0.45 6.45
N MET A 61 -3.01 0.68 5.77
CA MET A 61 -2.47 1.93 6.31
C MET A 61 -3.53 3.01 6.29
N SER A 62 -3.35 4.01 7.15
CA SER A 62 -4.31 5.10 7.23
C SER A 62 -4.35 5.91 5.93
N LEU A 63 -5.56 6.25 5.51
CA LEU A 63 -5.77 7.15 4.37
C LEU A 63 -5.53 8.61 4.74
N ASP A 64 -5.21 8.90 5.99
CA ASP A 64 -4.80 10.25 6.38
C ASP A 64 -3.42 10.60 5.86
N TYR A 65 -2.62 9.61 5.46
CA TYR A 65 -1.28 9.82 4.96
C TYR A 65 -1.17 9.43 3.50
N ILE A 66 -0.16 9.99 2.83
CA ILE A 66 0.04 9.78 1.40
C ILE A 66 0.24 8.30 1.06
N ALA A 67 0.90 7.54 1.94
CA ALA A 67 1.17 6.12 1.67
C ALA A 67 -0.13 5.33 1.48
N GLY A 68 -1.11 5.55 2.35
CA GLY A 68 -2.41 4.90 2.22
C GLY A 68 -3.18 5.39 0.99
N LYS A 69 -3.15 6.71 0.76
CA LYS A 69 -3.82 7.29 -0.41
C LYS A 69 -3.26 6.71 -1.70
N MET A 70 -1.95 6.52 -1.78
CA MET A 70 -1.33 5.98 -2.99
C MET A 70 -1.76 4.56 -3.30
N MET A 71 -2.09 3.76 -2.28
CA MET A 71 -2.62 2.42 -2.54
C MET A 71 -3.95 2.49 -3.28
N VAL A 72 -4.80 3.45 -2.92
CA VAL A 72 -6.06 3.64 -3.63
C VAL A 72 -5.82 4.16 -5.05
N VAL A 73 -4.89 5.11 -5.20
CA VAL A 73 -4.56 5.67 -6.52
C VAL A 73 -4.03 4.58 -7.46
N ARG A 74 -3.18 3.69 -6.94
CA ARG A 74 -2.67 2.57 -7.73
C ARG A 74 -3.79 1.62 -8.16
N SER A 75 -4.75 1.37 -7.26
CA SER A 75 -5.91 0.55 -7.61
C SER A 75 -6.73 1.20 -8.72
N ILE A 76 -6.91 2.51 -8.66
CA ILE A 76 -7.66 3.24 -9.68
C ILE A 76 -6.93 3.17 -11.02
N GLU A 77 -5.63 3.42 -10.99
CA GLU A 77 -4.84 3.45 -12.21
C GLU A 77 -4.81 2.09 -12.92
N ARG A 78 -4.66 1.01 -12.15
CA ARG A 78 -4.45 -0.31 -12.74
C ARG A 78 -5.68 -1.22 -12.68
N GLY A 79 -6.75 -0.79 -12.00
CA GLY A 79 -7.91 -1.66 -11.83
C GLY A 79 -7.66 -2.81 -10.89
N LEU A 80 -6.92 -2.56 -9.82
CA LEU A 80 -6.63 -3.58 -8.82
C LEU A 80 -7.83 -3.83 -7.92
N ARG A 81 -7.93 -5.03 -7.40
CA ARG A 81 -8.93 -5.38 -6.40
C ARG A 81 -8.36 -5.04 -5.03
N LEU A 82 -8.83 -3.96 -4.46
CA LEU A 82 -8.33 -3.46 -3.19
C LEU A 82 -9.01 -4.19 -2.03
N ILE A 83 -8.20 -4.80 -1.19
CA ILE A 83 -8.63 -5.41 0.06
C ILE A 83 -8.28 -4.45 1.18
N SER A 84 -9.30 -3.92 1.86
CA SER A 84 -9.08 -2.94 2.93
C SER A 84 -9.27 -3.59 4.28
N VAL A 85 -8.31 -3.39 5.16
CA VAL A 85 -8.41 -3.78 6.57
C VAL A 85 -8.07 -2.57 7.42
N PRO A 86 -8.60 -2.49 8.64
CA PRO A 86 -8.25 -1.37 9.52
C PRO A 86 -6.74 -1.33 9.78
N PRO A 87 -6.14 -0.14 9.87
CA PRO A 87 -4.74 -0.04 10.28
C PRO A 87 -4.57 -0.64 11.68
N SER A 88 -3.66 -1.59 11.78
CA SER A 88 -3.38 -2.26 13.06
C SER A 88 -1.97 -2.82 13.02
N GLY A 89 -1.53 -3.34 14.16
CA GLY A 89 -0.22 -3.99 14.23
C GLY A 89 -0.17 -5.34 13.54
N HIS A 90 -1.32 -5.97 13.31
CA HIS A 90 -1.41 -7.29 12.67
C HIS A 90 -2.43 -7.24 11.53
N PRO A 91 -2.10 -6.56 10.41
CA PRO A 91 -3.08 -6.39 9.33
C PRO A 91 -3.44 -7.69 8.62
N LEU A 92 -2.60 -8.71 8.68
CA LEU A 92 -2.87 -9.97 8.02
C LEU A 92 -3.74 -10.91 8.85
N ALA A 93 -3.92 -10.62 10.13
CA ALA A 93 -4.64 -11.51 11.05
C ALA A 93 -6.06 -11.82 10.57
N THR A 94 -6.75 -10.83 10.01
CA THR A 94 -8.13 -11.02 9.54
C THR A 94 -8.20 -11.72 8.19
N LEU A 95 -7.09 -11.84 7.50
CA LEU A 95 -7.05 -12.43 6.16
C LEU A 95 -6.62 -13.90 6.19
N VAL A 96 -5.82 -14.26 7.18
CA VAL A 96 -5.29 -15.61 7.30
C VAL A 96 -6.45 -16.62 7.39
N GLY A 97 -6.42 -17.63 6.53
CA GLY A 97 -7.43 -18.67 6.51
C GLY A 97 -8.72 -18.27 5.82
N ARG A 98 -8.85 -17.03 5.34
CA ARG A 98 -10.07 -16.54 4.70
C ARG A 98 -9.89 -16.22 3.23
N VAL A 99 -8.76 -15.63 2.88
CA VAL A 99 -8.47 -15.27 1.49
C VAL A 99 -7.02 -15.61 1.20
N ALA A 100 -6.70 -15.70 -0.08
CA ALA A 100 -5.32 -15.90 -0.51
C ALA A 100 -4.51 -14.61 -0.23
N ALA A 101 -3.20 -14.75 -0.17
CA ALA A 101 -2.33 -13.60 0.01
C ALA A 101 -2.52 -12.62 -1.15
N PRO A 102 -2.57 -11.32 -0.85
CA PRO A 102 -2.66 -10.32 -1.94
C PRO A 102 -1.41 -10.34 -2.79
N VAL A 103 -1.56 -9.94 -4.04
CA VAL A 103 -0.40 -9.84 -4.95
C VAL A 103 0.50 -8.69 -4.54
N PHE A 104 -0.08 -7.62 -4.05
CA PHE A 104 0.64 -6.39 -3.73
C PHE A 104 0.15 -5.84 -2.39
N ALA A 105 1.08 -5.34 -1.60
CA ALA A 105 0.74 -4.72 -0.31
C ALA A 105 1.75 -3.65 0.03
N ALA A 106 1.32 -2.69 0.84
CA ALA A 106 2.20 -1.72 1.44
C ALA A 106 1.99 -1.78 2.96
N MET A 107 3.06 -1.90 3.70
CA MET A 107 3.01 -2.04 5.15
C MET A 107 4.10 -1.19 5.78
N VAL A 108 3.87 -0.77 7.03
CA VAL A 108 4.94 -0.11 7.78
C VAL A 108 5.83 -1.17 8.42
N PRO A 109 7.08 -0.83 8.75
CA PRO A 109 8.01 -1.83 9.31
C PRO A 109 7.48 -2.56 10.53
N MET A 110 6.75 -1.87 11.42
CA MET A 110 6.19 -2.51 12.60
C MET A 110 5.20 -3.60 12.24
N GLN A 111 4.37 -3.38 11.22
CA GLN A 111 3.41 -4.37 10.78
C GLN A 111 4.13 -5.61 10.23
N VAL A 112 5.20 -5.41 9.48
CA VAL A 112 6.00 -6.51 8.97
C VAL A 112 6.64 -7.28 10.12
N TYR A 113 7.23 -6.56 11.06
CA TYR A 113 7.86 -7.19 12.22
C TYR A 113 6.85 -8.04 12.99
N ASN A 114 5.68 -7.48 13.29
CA ASN A 114 4.65 -8.18 14.05
C ASN A 114 4.15 -9.42 13.30
N SER A 115 3.97 -9.29 11.98
CA SER A 115 3.50 -10.41 11.16
C SER A 115 4.50 -11.57 11.17
N LEU A 116 5.79 -11.25 11.22
CA LEU A 116 6.84 -12.28 11.26
C LEU A 116 6.82 -13.08 12.55
N GLN A 117 6.20 -12.56 13.62
CA GLN A 117 6.14 -13.25 14.91
C GLN A 117 5.04 -14.31 14.98
N VAL A 118 4.09 -14.29 14.05
CA VAL A 118 2.97 -15.23 14.03
C VAL A 118 3.12 -16.14 12.83
N PRO A 119 3.22 -17.47 13.01
CA PRO A 119 3.53 -18.38 11.90
C PRO A 119 2.56 -18.27 10.71
N GLU A 120 1.26 -18.14 10.96
CA GLU A 120 0.27 -18.07 9.89
C GLU A 120 0.41 -16.75 9.12
N GLU A 121 0.63 -15.65 9.83
CA GLU A 121 0.82 -14.35 9.20
C GLU A 121 2.13 -14.29 8.45
N ARG A 122 3.17 -14.89 9.02
CA ARG A 122 4.48 -14.96 8.36
C ARG A 122 4.37 -15.72 7.03
N LYS A 123 3.62 -16.82 7.02
CA LYS A 123 3.43 -17.58 5.80
C LYS A 123 2.73 -16.73 4.74
N MET A 124 1.64 -16.05 5.11
CA MET A 124 0.93 -15.18 4.18
C MET A 124 1.83 -14.05 3.69
N LEU A 125 2.60 -13.44 4.59
CA LEU A 125 3.52 -12.37 4.24
C LEU A 125 4.51 -12.81 3.15
N ARG A 126 5.01 -14.03 3.27
CA ARG A 126 5.94 -14.58 2.26
C ARG A 126 5.28 -14.82 0.92
N GLU A 127 3.98 -15.02 0.92
CA GLU A 127 3.22 -15.28 -0.29
C GLU A 127 2.81 -14.00 -1.02
N ILE A 128 2.93 -12.84 -0.36
CA ILE A 128 2.71 -11.56 -1.03
C ILE A 128 3.81 -11.35 -2.05
N ARG A 129 3.42 -11.19 -3.32
CA ARG A 129 4.41 -11.11 -4.39
C ARG A 129 5.22 -9.82 -4.30
N HIS A 130 4.58 -8.70 -4.05
CA HIS A 130 5.23 -7.40 -4.02
C HIS A 130 4.83 -6.66 -2.75
N LEU A 131 5.81 -6.22 -1.99
CA LEU A 131 5.58 -5.54 -0.72
C LEU A 131 6.39 -4.26 -0.67
N ILE A 132 5.72 -3.16 -0.40
CA ILE A 132 6.38 -1.89 -0.10
C ILE A 132 6.42 -1.75 1.41
N ILE A 133 7.61 -1.56 1.98
CA ILE A 133 7.79 -1.40 3.42
C ILE A 133 8.27 0.02 3.68
N GLY A 134 7.40 0.82 4.27
CA GLY A 134 7.69 2.23 4.43
C GLY A 134 7.94 2.88 3.09
N CYS A 135 9.13 3.47 2.88
CA CYS A 135 9.51 4.02 1.59
C CYS A 135 10.27 3.03 0.72
N LEU A 136 10.55 1.83 1.22
CA LEU A 136 11.35 0.86 0.49
C LEU A 136 10.47 -0.13 -0.24
N LEU A 137 10.80 -0.35 -1.50
CA LEU A 137 10.14 -1.37 -2.30
C LEU A 137 10.83 -2.71 -2.08
N TYR A 138 10.04 -3.71 -1.73
CA TYR A 138 10.53 -5.05 -1.50
C TYR A 138 9.68 -6.01 -2.33
N THR A 139 10.30 -6.75 -3.23
CA THR A 139 9.59 -7.75 -4.01
C THR A 139 9.92 -9.14 -3.46
N SER A 140 9.06 -10.12 -3.78
CA SER A 140 9.34 -11.49 -3.39
C SER A 140 10.73 -11.86 -3.85
N PRO A 141 11.59 -12.29 -2.93
CA PRO A 141 13.00 -12.45 -3.26
C PRO A 141 13.25 -13.60 -4.21
N SER A 142 14.10 -13.32 -5.16
CA SER A 142 14.88 -14.34 -5.81
C SER A 142 16.24 -14.34 -5.11
N PRO A 143 17.07 -15.35 -5.29
CA PRO A 143 18.40 -15.37 -4.66
C PRO A 143 19.19 -14.09 -4.93
N ARG A 144 18.97 -13.50 -6.08
CA ARG A 144 19.68 -12.30 -6.48
C ARG A 144 19.23 -11.06 -5.70
N ASP A 145 17.96 -11.00 -5.35
CA ASP A 145 17.38 -9.81 -4.70
C ASP A 145 17.75 -9.72 -3.23
N GLN A 146 18.09 -10.82 -2.63
CA GLN A 146 18.34 -10.87 -1.20
C GLN A 146 19.61 -10.14 -0.80
N ARG A 147 20.53 -10.04 -1.70
CA ARG A 147 21.83 -9.42 -1.39
C ARG A 147 21.75 -7.90 -1.31
N GLY A 148 20.78 -7.31 -1.95
CA GLY A 148 20.68 -5.87 -2.03
C GLY A 148 19.98 -5.20 -0.89
N SER A 149 19.57 -5.98 -0.01
CA SER A 149 18.79 -5.51 1.12
C SER A 149 19.52 -4.54 2.00
#